data_ba5b8bd07f6f5f2731b9f6356b2fa9a9
#
_entry.id   ba5b8bd07f6f5f2731b9f6356b2fa9a9
#
_cell.length_a   1.000
_cell.length_b   1.000
_cell.length_c   1.000
_cell.angle_alpha   90.00
_cell.angle_beta   90.00
_cell.angle_gamma   90.00
#
_symmetry.space_group_name_H-M   'P 1'
#
loop_
_entity.id
_entity.type
_entity.pdbx_description
1 polymer ?
#
loop_
_entity_poly.entity_id
_entity_poly.type
_entity_poly.pdbx_seq_one_letter_code
_entity_poly.pdbx_strand_id
1 'polypeptide(L)'
;NGNAIRYNYYENNATGESYIKSIEYTSNDKANVKPAYRVAFVYDERIDAAKSYVGGSVVSKSKILKSIEVISNASGKKMLEYQLLYDEPGHYNNNYYIHYRLNSIQLTVDGKKLNPTRIIWNSERKFATDNSSGYKKYELDKTVFNRVSFVGDFNGDGFSDVLLVPYKIQDTYPEDIKGDVYL
;
A
#
# COMPACT_ATOMS: atom_id res chain seq x y z
N ASN A 1 -3.11 13.94 -36.14
CA ASN A 1 -1.75 14.49 -36.03
C ASN A 1 -0.68 13.39 -36.11
N GLY A 2 -0.91 12.16 -35.64
CA GLY A 2 0.05 11.04 -35.64
C GLY A 2 0.97 11.01 -34.41
N ASN A 3 0.89 11.99 -33.49
CA ASN A 3 1.61 11.93 -32.22
C ASN A 3 1.07 10.77 -31.38
N ALA A 4 1.99 10.02 -30.76
CA ALA A 4 1.63 8.86 -29.97
C ALA A 4 2.38 8.81 -28.63
N ILE A 5 1.71 8.26 -27.64
CA ILE A 5 2.27 7.83 -26.36
C ILE A 5 1.96 6.35 -26.22
N ARG A 6 2.97 5.55 -25.87
CA ARG A 6 2.83 4.10 -25.68
C ARG A 6 3.07 3.73 -24.23
N TYR A 7 2.15 2.93 -23.69
CA TYR A 7 2.25 2.37 -22.35
C TYR A 7 2.57 0.89 -22.50
N ASN A 8 3.70 0.48 -21.96
CA ASN A 8 4.14 -0.91 -21.95
C ASN A 8 4.00 -1.48 -20.55
N TYR A 9 3.45 -2.70 -20.46
CA TYR A 9 3.21 -3.38 -19.18
C TYR A 9 4.04 -4.65 -19.09
N TYR A 10 4.37 -5.01 -17.87
CA TYR A 10 4.77 -6.35 -17.50
C TYR A 10 3.53 -7.08 -17.03
N GLU A 11 3.24 -8.24 -17.62
CA GLU A 11 2.08 -9.05 -17.29
C GLU A 11 2.52 -10.47 -16.94
N ASN A 12 1.95 -11.02 -15.87
CA ASN A 12 2.15 -12.41 -15.47
C ASN A 12 0.79 -13.09 -15.31
N ASN A 13 0.39 -13.83 -16.31
CA ASN A 13 -0.90 -14.51 -16.36
C ASN A 13 -1.04 -15.61 -15.28
N ALA A 14 0.05 -16.16 -14.77
CA ALA A 14 0.00 -17.18 -13.74
C ALA A 14 -0.35 -16.61 -12.35
N THR A 15 -0.04 -15.34 -12.11
CA THR A 15 -0.26 -14.66 -10.82
C THR A 15 -1.28 -13.52 -10.91
N GLY A 16 -1.76 -13.20 -12.12
CA GLY A 16 -2.65 -12.08 -12.39
C GLY A 16 -1.99 -10.71 -12.17
N GLU A 17 -0.66 -10.66 -12.10
CA GLU A 17 0.07 -9.41 -11.86
C GLU A 17 0.25 -8.61 -13.15
N SER A 18 -0.03 -7.32 -13.06
CA SER A 18 0.23 -6.36 -14.14
C SER A 18 0.86 -5.09 -13.55
N TYR A 19 2.03 -4.72 -14.09
CA TYR A 19 2.78 -3.53 -13.67
C TYR A 19 3.18 -2.72 -14.88
N ILE A 20 3.11 -1.39 -14.79
CA ILE A 20 3.62 -0.53 -15.85
C ILE A 20 5.13 -0.69 -15.95
N LYS A 21 5.62 -1.00 -17.16
CA LYS A 21 7.05 -1.18 -17.44
C LYS A 21 7.68 0.10 -17.94
N SER A 22 7.02 0.76 -18.89
CA SER A 22 7.53 2.02 -19.44
C SER A 22 6.42 2.81 -20.14
N ILE A 23 6.65 4.12 -20.24
CA ILE A 23 5.87 5.05 -21.07
C ILE A 23 6.83 5.66 -22.07
N GLU A 24 6.55 5.49 -23.36
CA GLU A 24 7.31 6.09 -24.45
C GLU A 24 6.52 7.25 -25.05
N TYR A 25 7.20 8.37 -25.30
CA TYR A 25 6.56 9.59 -25.79
C TYR A 25 7.44 10.32 -26.80
N THR A 26 6.88 11.38 -27.41
CA THR A 26 7.48 12.15 -28.49
C THR A 26 7.62 11.37 -29.81
N SER A 27 6.79 10.33 -30.01
CA SER A 27 6.72 9.64 -31.31
C SER A 27 5.67 10.26 -32.21
N ASN A 28 5.84 10.06 -33.53
CA ASN A 28 4.81 10.40 -34.52
C ASN A 28 4.74 9.26 -35.53
N ASP A 29 3.65 8.49 -35.47
CA ASP A 29 3.48 7.30 -36.30
C ASP A 29 3.29 7.66 -37.78
N LYS A 30 2.62 8.77 -38.08
CA LYS A 30 2.43 9.23 -39.47
C LYS A 30 3.72 9.71 -40.12
N ALA A 31 4.60 10.34 -39.34
CA ALA A 31 5.90 10.82 -39.78
C ALA A 31 7.03 9.79 -39.58
N ASN A 32 6.71 8.59 -39.09
CA ASN A 32 7.67 7.53 -38.79
C ASN A 32 8.78 8.00 -37.81
N VAL A 33 8.41 8.89 -36.87
CA VAL A 33 9.32 9.37 -35.83
C VAL A 33 9.24 8.45 -34.62
N LYS A 34 10.37 7.86 -34.24
CA LYS A 34 10.49 7.01 -33.06
C LYS A 34 10.43 7.82 -31.75
N PRO A 35 10.00 7.22 -30.63
CA PRO A 35 10.00 7.91 -29.32
C PRO A 35 11.42 8.35 -28.95
N ALA A 36 11.60 9.62 -28.65
CA ALA A 36 12.90 10.17 -28.24
C ALA A 36 13.21 9.85 -26.78
N TYR A 37 12.19 9.71 -25.96
CA TYR A 37 12.30 9.48 -24.52
C TYR A 37 11.37 8.37 -24.05
N ARG A 38 11.78 7.75 -22.95
CA ARG A 38 10.92 6.83 -22.19
C ARG A 38 11.03 7.11 -20.70
N VAL A 39 9.94 6.92 -20.00
CA VAL A 39 9.89 6.79 -18.54
C VAL A 39 9.89 5.29 -18.24
N ALA A 40 10.90 4.79 -17.54
CA ALA A 40 11.00 3.39 -17.13
C ALA A 40 10.66 3.26 -15.64
N PHE A 41 9.92 2.20 -15.30
CA PHE A 41 9.55 1.87 -13.92
C PHE A 41 10.32 0.61 -13.52
N VAL A 42 11.11 0.72 -12.47
CA VAL A 42 11.95 -0.37 -11.94
C VAL A 42 11.35 -0.87 -10.64
N TYR A 43 11.25 -2.18 -10.49
CA TYR A 43 10.64 -2.82 -9.35
C TYR A 43 11.61 -3.77 -8.66
N ASP A 44 11.44 -3.91 -7.34
CA ASP A 44 12.05 -4.96 -6.52
C ASP A 44 11.00 -5.94 -6.04
N GLU A 45 11.44 -7.10 -5.56
CA GLU A 45 10.58 -8.04 -4.85
C GLU A 45 10.20 -7.48 -3.49
N ARG A 46 8.97 -7.75 -3.05
CA ARG A 46 8.53 -7.38 -1.71
C ARG A 46 8.32 -8.62 -0.84
N ILE A 47 8.73 -8.52 0.41
CA ILE A 47 8.61 -9.62 1.38
C ILE A 47 7.19 -9.75 1.95
N ASP A 48 6.39 -8.68 1.89
CA ASP A 48 4.99 -8.62 2.32
C ASP A 48 4.02 -8.82 1.16
N ALA A 49 4.37 -9.65 0.18
CA ALA A 49 3.57 -9.91 -1.01
C ALA A 49 2.12 -10.26 -0.65
N ALA A 50 1.18 -9.47 -1.17
CA ALA A 50 -0.23 -9.64 -0.92
C ALA A 50 -0.88 -10.48 -2.04
N LYS A 51 -1.87 -11.27 -1.65
CA LYS A 51 -2.75 -12.00 -2.58
C LYS A 51 -4.19 -11.55 -2.35
N SER A 52 -4.89 -11.32 -3.43
CA SER A 52 -6.33 -11.03 -3.43
C SER A 52 -7.02 -11.91 -4.45
N TYR A 53 -8.34 -11.98 -4.38
CA TYR A 53 -9.15 -12.75 -5.33
C TYR A 53 -10.14 -11.82 -6.00
N VAL A 54 -10.13 -11.80 -7.32
CA VAL A 54 -11.05 -11.00 -8.14
C VAL A 54 -11.74 -11.93 -9.14
N GLY A 55 -13.05 -12.03 -9.07
CA GLY A 55 -13.83 -12.89 -9.97
C GLY A 55 -13.42 -14.36 -9.93
N GLY A 56 -12.97 -14.87 -8.77
CA GLY A 56 -12.49 -16.24 -8.60
C GLY A 56 -11.04 -16.48 -9.03
N SER A 57 -10.36 -15.48 -9.59
CA SER A 57 -8.94 -15.55 -9.97
C SER A 57 -8.05 -14.90 -8.92
N VAL A 58 -6.90 -15.51 -8.67
CA VAL A 58 -5.87 -14.97 -7.77
C VAL A 58 -5.18 -13.79 -8.45
N VAL A 59 -5.01 -12.69 -7.69
CA VAL A 59 -4.21 -11.54 -8.09
C VAL A 59 -3.16 -11.31 -7.00
N SER A 60 -1.90 -11.45 -7.39
CA SER A 60 -0.78 -11.21 -6.48
C SER A 60 -0.22 -9.80 -6.67
N LYS A 61 0.44 -9.28 -5.63
CA LYS A 61 1.25 -8.05 -5.67
C LYS A 61 2.59 -8.36 -5.02
N SER A 62 3.54 -8.84 -5.82
CA SER A 62 4.85 -9.30 -5.35
C SER A 62 5.97 -8.28 -5.55
N LYS A 63 5.68 -7.16 -6.20
CA LYS A 63 6.66 -6.13 -6.55
C LYS A 63 6.40 -4.81 -5.83
N ILE A 64 7.48 -4.08 -5.55
CA ILE A 64 7.45 -2.71 -5.04
C ILE A 64 8.23 -1.81 -5.99
N LEU A 65 7.71 -0.62 -6.27
CA LEU A 65 8.37 0.34 -7.16
C LEU A 65 9.66 0.86 -6.50
N LYS A 66 10.79 0.62 -7.14
CA LYS A 66 12.12 1.03 -6.66
C LYS A 66 12.56 2.37 -7.21
N SER A 67 12.40 2.55 -8.53
CA SER A 67 12.73 3.82 -9.17
C SER A 67 11.89 4.11 -10.40
N ILE A 68 11.82 5.40 -10.72
CA ILE A 68 11.26 5.92 -11.97
C ILE A 68 12.39 6.64 -12.67
N GLU A 69 12.68 6.25 -13.91
CA GLU A 69 13.81 6.72 -14.67
C GLU A 69 13.36 7.38 -15.98
N VAL A 70 13.87 8.58 -16.28
CA VAL A 70 13.69 9.20 -17.60
C VAL A 70 14.95 8.97 -18.42
N ILE A 71 14.81 8.31 -19.55
CA ILE A 71 15.91 7.83 -20.39
C ILE A 71 15.76 8.39 -21.79
N SER A 72 16.84 8.93 -22.35
CA SER A 72 16.94 9.26 -23.77
C SER A 72 17.10 7.98 -24.58
N ASN A 73 16.18 7.69 -25.50
CA ASN A 73 16.28 6.50 -26.34
C ASN A 73 17.44 6.58 -27.35
N ALA A 74 17.83 7.78 -27.74
CA ALA A 74 18.94 7.96 -28.70
C ALA A 74 20.31 7.62 -28.10
N SER A 75 20.53 8.01 -26.82
CA SER A 75 21.82 7.82 -26.16
C SER A 75 21.83 6.70 -25.11
N GLY A 76 20.64 6.21 -24.70
CA GLY A 76 20.52 5.30 -23.56
C GLY A 76 20.80 5.97 -22.22
N LYS A 77 21.09 7.27 -22.20
CA LYS A 77 21.47 8.01 -20.99
C LYS A 77 20.26 8.22 -20.10
N LYS A 78 20.43 7.91 -18.80
CA LYS A 78 19.47 8.26 -17.75
C LYS A 78 19.64 9.74 -17.44
N MET A 79 18.59 10.53 -17.67
CA MET A 79 18.57 11.98 -17.45
C MET A 79 18.06 12.32 -16.06
N LEU A 80 17.01 11.62 -15.63
CA LEU A 80 16.39 11.79 -14.33
C LEU A 80 16.18 10.41 -13.70
N GLU A 81 16.32 10.34 -12.40
CA GLU A 81 15.97 9.16 -11.60
C GLU A 81 15.33 9.62 -10.29
N TYR A 82 14.12 9.13 -10.05
CA TYR A 82 13.47 9.18 -8.75
C TYR A 82 13.65 7.83 -8.10
N GLN A 83 14.53 7.73 -7.10
CA GLN A 83 14.71 6.53 -6.30
C GLN A 83 13.79 6.60 -5.08
N LEU A 84 12.98 5.56 -4.89
CA LEU A 84 12.07 5.43 -3.76
C LEU A 84 12.74 4.55 -2.71
N LEU A 85 12.88 5.08 -1.49
CA LEU A 85 13.48 4.39 -0.36
C LEU A 85 12.39 4.06 0.66
N TYR A 86 12.40 2.83 1.13
CA TYR A 86 11.36 2.30 2.00
C TYR A 86 11.95 1.78 3.30
N ASP A 87 11.18 1.90 4.37
CA ASP A 87 11.35 1.08 5.56
C ASP A 87 10.69 -0.27 5.27
N GLU A 88 11.45 -1.36 5.43
CA GLU A 88 10.96 -2.71 5.20
C GLU A 88 10.05 -3.18 6.34
N PRO A 89 9.09 -4.09 6.08
CA PRO A 89 8.32 -4.73 7.13
C PRO A 89 9.24 -5.42 8.14
N GLY A 90 8.93 -5.27 9.41
CA GLY A 90 9.74 -5.84 10.48
C GLY A 90 9.77 -4.99 11.74
N HIS A 91 10.71 -5.29 12.63
CA HIS A 91 10.96 -4.52 13.85
C HIS A 91 11.98 -3.41 13.57
N TYR A 92 11.56 -2.17 13.68
CA TYR A 92 12.44 -1.03 13.63
C TYR A 92 12.16 -0.10 14.82
N ASN A 93 13.16 0.19 15.64
CA ASN A 93 13.04 1.06 16.83
C ASN A 93 11.88 0.68 17.76
N ASN A 94 11.70 -0.60 18.08
CA ASN A 94 10.62 -1.17 18.88
C ASN A 94 9.21 -1.09 18.26
N ASN A 95 9.09 -0.68 17.00
CA ASN A 95 7.84 -0.70 16.26
C ASN A 95 7.83 -1.85 15.26
N TYR A 96 6.71 -2.54 15.14
CA TYR A 96 6.48 -3.58 14.15
C TYR A 96 5.68 -3.00 12.98
N TYR A 97 6.25 -3.07 11.77
CA TYR A 97 5.57 -2.66 10.54
C TYR A 97 5.19 -3.90 9.74
N ILE A 98 3.94 -3.98 9.36
CA ILE A 98 3.43 -5.11 8.56
C ILE A 98 3.71 -4.86 7.07
N HIS A 99 3.83 -3.60 6.65
CA HIS A 99 3.98 -3.20 5.27
C HIS A 99 5.17 -2.27 5.04
N TYR A 100 5.65 -2.24 3.79
CA TYR A 100 6.63 -1.25 3.36
C TYR A 100 6.08 0.17 3.55
N ARG A 101 6.93 1.05 4.07
CA ARG A 101 6.63 2.48 4.22
C ARG A 101 7.60 3.29 3.39
N LEU A 102 7.09 4.13 2.49
CA LEU A 102 7.95 5.06 1.74
C LEU A 102 8.57 6.06 2.71
N ASN A 103 9.88 6.01 2.85
CA ASN A 103 10.67 6.85 3.77
C ASN A 103 11.15 8.13 3.07
N SER A 104 11.69 7.98 1.86
CA SER A 104 12.18 9.14 1.12
C SER A 104 12.17 8.92 -0.39
N ILE A 105 12.17 10.02 -1.12
CA ILE A 105 12.31 10.07 -2.57
C ILE A 105 13.58 10.86 -2.89
N GLN A 106 14.57 10.19 -3.49
CA GLN A 106 15.83 10.79 -3.90
C GLN A 106 15.79 11.10 -5.39
N LEU A 107 15.80 12.38 -5.75
CA LEU A 107 15.96 12.79 -7.14
C LEU A 107 17.43 12.88 -7.52
N THR A 108 17.78 12.29 -8.64
CA THR A 108 19.08 12.40 -9.29
C THR A 108 18.89 12.96 -10.70
N VAL A 109 19.63 14.00 -11.04
CA VAL A 109 19.61 14.68 -12.35
C VAL A 109 21.01 14.62 -12.94
N ASP A 110 21.16 14.04 -14.13
CA ASP A 110 22.47 13.89 -14.78
C ASP A 110 23.55 13.33 -13.87
N GLY A 111 23.19 12.37 -13.00
CA GLY A 111 24.12 11.75 -12.04
C GLY A 111 24.36 12.54 -10.75
N LYS A 112 23.80 13.75 -10.61
CA LYS A 112 23.91 14.56 -9.39
C LYS A 112 22.67 14.38 -8.52
N LYS A 113 22.88 13.94 -7.27
CA LYS A 113 21.80 13.81 -6.28
C LYS A 113 21.39 15.19 -5.76
N LEU A 114 20.07 15.44 -5.74
CA LEU A 114 19.48 16.61 -5.11
C LEU A 114 19.09 16.28 -3.67
N ASN A 115 18.61 17.27 -2.91
CA ASN A 115 18.09 17.02 -1.57
C ASN A 115 16.88 16.08 -1.66
N PRO A 116 16.82 15.02 -0.83
CA PRO A 116 15.71 14.09 -0.85
C PRO A 116 14.46 14.70 -0.24
N THR A 117 13.31 14.36 -0.79
CA THR A 117 12.03 14.54 -0.11
C THR A 117 11.90 13.43 0.94
N ARG A 118 11.75 13.82 2.22
CA ARG A 118 11.58 12.87 3.34
C ARG A 118 10.12 12.82 3.74
N ILE A 119 9.65 11.63 4.07
CA ILE A 119 8.31 11.37 4.56
C ILE A 119 8.44 10.93 6.02
N ILE A 120 7.87 11.74 6.90
CA ILE A 120 7.84 11.42 8.33
C ILE A 120 6.46 10.83 8.60
N TRP A 121 6.45 9.52 8.87
CA TRP A 121 5.24 8.86 9.29
C TRP A 121 4.96 9.24 10.73
N ASN A 122 3.69 9.50 11.01
CA ASN A 122 3.28 9.69 12.40
C ASN A 122 3.59 8.39 13.14
N SER A 123 4.62 8.41 13.99
CA SER A 123 4.95 7.27 14.79
C SER A 123 3.87 7.16 15.86
N GLU A 124 3.22 6.03 15.86
CA GLU A 124 2.62 5.52 17.06
C GLU A 124 1.16 5.85 17.32
N ARG A 125 0.38 4.91 16.99
CA ARG A 125 -0.42 4.36 18.08
C ARG A 125 0.45 3.30 18.78
N LYS A 126 1.06 3.63 19.88
CA LYS A 126 1.45 2.63 20.86
C LYS A 126 0.16 1.94 21.23
N PHE A 127 0.03 0.68 20.85
CA PHE A 127 -0.96 -0.14 21.53
C PHE A 127 -0.52 -0.14 22.97
N ALA A 128 -1.18 0.68 23.77
CA ALA A 128 -0.88 0.75 25.17
C ALA A 128 -1.26 -0.59 25.78
N THR A 129 -0.26 -1.39 26.03
CA THR A 129 -0.41 -2.60 26.85
C THR A 129 -0.53 -2.25 28.32
N ASP A 130 -0.48 -0.95 28.66
CA ASP A 130 -0.61 -0.49 30.03
C ASP A 130 -1.89 0.33 30.22
N ASN A 131 -2.49 0.18 31.37
CA ASN A 131 -3.72 0.83 31.81
C ASN A 131 -3.61 2.36 31.99
N SER A 132 -2.46 2.98 31.67
CA SER A 132 -2.19 4.41 31.90
C SER A 132 -2.71 5.31 30.78
N SER A 133 -3.05 4.76 29.62
CA SER A 133 -3.42 5.54 28.43
C SER A 133 -4.92 5.73 28.20
N GLY A 134 -5.74 5.43 29.18
CA GLY A 134 -7.20 5.66 29.10
C GLY A 134 -7.97 4.64 28.29
N TYR A 135 -7.32 3.67 27.67
CA TYR A 135 -7.98 2.53 27.05
C TYR A 135 -8.35 1.51 28.11
N LYS A 136 -9.63 1.28 28.32
CA LYS A 136 -10.08 0.18 29.16
C LYS A 136 -9.84 -1.13 28.40
N LYS A 137 -8.94 -1.97 28.93
CA LYS A 137 -8.89 -3.36 28.50
C LYS A 137 -10.16 -4.03 29.02
N TYR A 138 -11.09 -4.28 28.13
CA TYR A 138 -12.24 -5.10 28.46
C TYR A 138 -11.83 -6.56 28.35
N GLU A 139 -11.71 -7.24 29.47
CA GLU A 139 -11.72 -8.71 29.46
C GLU A 139 -13.16 -9.12 29.14
N LEU A 140 -13.33 -9.71 27.99
CA LEU A 140 -14.62 -10.31 27.62
C LEU A 140 -14.92 -11.40 28.65
N ASP A 141 -16.00 -11.21 29.39
CA ASP A 141 -16.48 -12.24 30.31
C ASP A 141 -16.78 -13.50 29.48
N LYS A 142 -16.09 -14.59 29.80
CA LYS A 142 -16.23 -15.87 29.11
C LYS A 142 -17.66 -16.44 29.17
N THR A 143 -18.50 -15.88 30.05
CA THR A 143 -19.89 -16.29 30.21
C THR A 143 -20.84 -15.59 29.22
N VAL A 144 -20.38 -14.55 28.54
CA VAL A 144 -21.17 -13.85 27.52
C VAL A 144 -20.76 -14.37 26.15
N PHE A 145 -21.65 -15.11 25.49
CA PHE A 145 -21.46 -15.50 24.09
C PHE A 145 -21.64 -14.29 23.20
N ASN A 146 -20.59 -13.49 23.05
CA ASN A 146 -20.56 -12.37 22.13
C ASN A 146 -20.41 -12.88 20.71
N ARG A 147 -21.27 -12.45 19.82
CA ARG A 147 -21.12 -12.68 18.39
C ARG A 147 -20.49 -11.44 17.78
N VAL A 148 -19.46 -11.63 16.98
CA VAL A 148 -18.99 -10.58 16.08
C VAL A 148 -20.09 -10.31 15.09
N SER A 149 -20.67 -9.13 15.13
CA SER A 149 -21.78 -8.75 14.27
C SER A 149 -21.29 -8.02 13.03
N PHE A 150 -20.31 -7.13 13.19
CA PHE A 150 -19.77 -6.34 12.11
C PHE A 150 -18.27 -6.10 12.32
N VAL A 151 -17.54 -6.08 11.20
CA VAL A 151 -16.14 -5.69 11.14
C VAL A 151 -16.01 -4.58 10.12
N GLY A 152 -15.44 -3.46 10.49
CA GLY A 152 -15.23 -2.30 9.62
C GLY A 152 -14.40 -1.24 10.30
N ASP A 153 -13.96 -0.26 9.56
CA ASP A 153 -13.26 0.91 10.08
C ASP A 153 -14.32 1.98 10.45
N PHE A 154 -14.80 1.93 11.69
CA PHE A 154 -15.88 2.81 12.15
C PHE A 154 -15.39 4.19 12.58
N ASN A 155 -14.09 4.35 12.85
CA ASN A 155 -13.50 5.61 13.28
C ASN A 155 -12.65 6.29 12.18
N GLY A 156 -12.49 5.64 11.01
CA GLY A 156 -11.73 6.18 9.87
C GLY A 156 -10.22 6.15 10.05
N ASP A 157 -9.68 5.27 10.91
CA ASP A 157 -8.24 5.22 11.20
C ASP A 157 -7.44 4.25 10.33
N GLY A 158 -8.11 3.52 9.45
CA GLY A 158 -7.51 2.55 8.54
C GLY A 158 -7.31 1.15 9.12
N PHE A 159 -7.74 0.91 10.37
CA PHE A 159 -7.78 -0.42 10.98
C PHE A 159 -9.22 -0.95 11.01
N SER A 160 -9.33 -2.27 11.13
CA SER A 160 -10.65 -2.88 11.27
C SER A 160 -11.06 -2.90 12.73
N ASP A 161 -12.17 -2.25 13.02
CA ASP A 161 -12.84 -2.29 14.31
C ASP A 161 -13.83 -3.45 14.35
N VAL A 162 -14.19 -3.86 15.55
CA VAL A 162 -15.13 -4.95 15.78
C VAL A 162 -16.31 -4.47 16.63
N LEU A 163 -17.50 -4.52 16.05
CA LEU A 163 -18.74 -4.30 16.80
C LEU A 163 -19.23 -5.64 17.35
N LEU A 164 -19.21 -5.79 18.66
CA LEU A 164 -19.73 -6.95 19.35
C LEU A 164 -21.12 -6.66 19.90
N VAL A 165 -22.09 -7.48 19.52
CA VAL A 165 -23.44 -7.42 20.06
C VAL A 165 -23.63 -8.60 21.00
N PRO A 166 -23.93 -8.35 22.29
CA PRO A 166 -24.19 -9.43 23.22
C PRO A 166 -25.45 -10.20 22.82
N TYR A 167 -25.35 -11.52 22.78
CA TYR A 167 -26.49 -12.39 22.52
C TYR A 167 -27.00 -12.98 23.83
N LYS A 168 -28.17 -12.54 24.28
CA LYS A 168 -28.89 -13.19 25.37
C LYS A 168 -29.79 -14.28 24.83
N ILE A 169 -29.46 -15.52 25.17
CA ILE A 169 -30.42 -16.64 25.02
C ILE A 169 -31.28 -16.64 26.27
N GLN A 170 -32.34 -15.82 26.30
CA GLN A 170 -33.51 -16.06 27.15
C GLN A 170 -34.65 -15.14 26.75
N ASP A 171 -35.87 -15.66 26.82
CA ASP A 171 -37.17 -15.20 26.36
C ASP A 171 -37.74 -13.88 26.94
N THR A 172 -36.89 -12.90 27.17
CA THR A 172 -37.32 -11.54 27.52
C THR A 172 -36.64 -10.58 26.58
N TYR A 173 -37.48 -9.92 25.78
CA TYR A 173 -37.05 -8.77 24.95
C TYR A 173 -36.52 -7.68 25.91
N PRO A 174 -35.24 -7.36 25.89
CA PRO A 174 -34.77 -6.23 26.67
C PRO A 174 -35.09 -4.95 25.89
N GLU A 175 -35.72 -4.00 26.56
CA GLU A 175 -36.04 -2.68 26.00
C GLU A 175 -34.81 -1.83 25.69
N ASP A 176 -33.61 -2.27 26.06
CA ASP A 176 -32.31 -1.62 25.77
C ASP A 176 -31.25 -2.63 25.37
N ILE A 177 -31.09 -2.85 24.08
CA ILE A 177 -29.87 -3.50 23.57
C ILE A 177 -28.79 -2.42 23.46
N LYS A 178 -27.88 -2.36 24.42
CA LYS A 178 -26.65 -1.56 24.31
C LYS A 178 -25.59 -2.42 23.66
N GLY A 179 -25.16 -2.06 22.46
CA GLY A 179 -24.01 -2.65 21.82
C GLY A 179 -22.74 -1.91 22.23
N ASP A 180 -21.66 -2.63 22.49
CA ASP A 180 -20.35 -2.07 22.73
C ASP A 180 -19.57 -2.01 21.41
N VAL A 181 -19.03 -0.83 21.11
CA VAL A 181 -18.11 -0.61 19.97
C VAL A 181 -16.70 -0.63 20.50
N TYR A 182 -15.89 -1.49 19.98
CA TYR A 182 -14.46 -1.54 20.26
C TYR A 182 -13.71 -0.93 19.07
N LEU A 183 -13.17 0.24 19.27
CA LEU A 183 -12.42 1.02 18.29
C LEU A 183 -10.92 0.77 18.42
#